data_b7117dab162dda933bc6080bfdc6c920
#
_entry.id   b7117dab162dda933bc6080bfdc6c920
#
_cell.length_a   1.000
_cell.length_b   1.000
_cell.length_c   1.000
_cell.angle_alpha   90.00
_cell.angle_beta   90.00
_cell.angle_gamma   90.00
#
_symmetry.space_group_name_H-M   'P 1'
#
loop_
_entity.id
_entity.type
_entity.pdbx_description
1 polymer ?
#
loop_
_entity_poly.entity_id
_entity_poly.type
_entity_poly.pdbx_seq_one_letter_code
_entity_poly.pdbx_strand_id
1 'polypeptide(L)'
;MWASAAKTEEGPLQFQRGSGTGWNLLKGGMSSPKPPEITGIYRYPVKGLTPERLAGTALSPGQTLVSDRRYAIENGPSGFDPAEPKWLAKPHFLMLQRDEWLAPLQTHFDDASHVLTIRHNGVVAAQGDLETAEGRAAIEQFFSVRFAGQIKGPPKVLTSPGHSFSDVARKVVSIINLASVRAIENMVGHPVHPLRFRANLYVEGWPAWHEFDLLDRTLAIGAVRLKVVKRIVRCAAVNVDPDTAERDLSIPQALQRRLSHADCGIYAEVTTGGGIAVGDAILAEEAELL
;
A
#
# COMPACT_ATOMS: atom_id res chain seq x y z
N MET A 1 -4.68 24.33 -2.13
CA MET A 1 -5.56 24.76 -3.24
C MET A 1 -5.43 23.73 -4.36
N TRP A 2 -6.39 22.85 -4.50
CA TRP A 2 -6.45 21.85 -5.58
C TRP A 2 -7.34 22.40 -6.68
N ALA A 3 -6.83 22.43 -7.91
CA ALA A 3 -7.53 22.97 -9.06
C ALA A 3 -8.65 22.00 -9.48
N SER A 4 -9.79 22.60 -9.79
CA SER A 4 -11.01 22.00 -10.32
C SER A 4 -10.71 21.16 -11.59
N ALA A 5 -11.15 19.90 -11.60
CA ALA A 5 -11.12 19.05 -12.77
C ALA A 5 -12.11 19.58 -13.83
N ALA A 6 -11.61 19.87 -15.02
CA ALA A 6 -12.40 20.23 -16.17
C ALA A 6 -13.24 19.02 -16.64
N LYS A 7 -14.56 19.25 -16.78
CA LYS A 7 -15.46 18.33 -17.49
C LYS A 7 -15.07 18.30 -18.96
N THR A 8 -14.69 17.13 -19.47
CA THR A 8 -14.61 16.89 -20.90
C THR A 8 -16.03 16.74 -21.42
N GLU A 9 -16.53 17.75 -22.13
CA GLU A 9 -17.75 17.66 -22.93
C GLU A 9 -17.46 16.80 -24.17
N GLU A 10 -18.20 15.71 -24.33
CA GLU A 10 -18.25 14.97 -25.56
C GLU A 10 -18.89 15.88 -26.64
N GLY A 11 -18.09 16.29 -27.61
CA GLY A 11 -18.58 17.08 -28.75
C GLY A 11 -19.50 16.25 -29.63
N PRO A 12 -20.47 16.89 -30.31
CA PRO A 12 -21.45 16.19 -31.17
C PRO A 12 -20.76 15.52 -32.35
N LEU A 13 -21.21 14.29 -32.67
CA LEU A 13 -20.80 13.54 -33.85
C LEU A 13 -20.98 14.40 -35.12
N GLN A 14 -19.91 14.71 -35.84
CA GLN A 14 -19.95 15.44 -37.09
C GLN A 14 -20.00 14.47 -38.27
N PHE A 15 -21.03 14.65 -39.13
CA PHE A 15 -21.18 13.93 -40.38
C PHE A 15 -20.84 14.86 -41.54
N GLN A 16 -20.01 14.42 -42.48
CA GLN A 16 -19.78 15.12 -43.76
C GLN A 16 -20.36 14.32 -44.91
N ARG A 17 -21.05 15.02 -45.84
CA ARG A 17 -21.57 14.43 -47.10
C ARG A 17 -20.39 14.20 -48.04
N GLY A 18 -20.14 12.95 -48.39
CA GLY A 18 -19.27 12.61 -49.52
C GLY A 18 -20.01 12.75 -50.86
N SER A 19 -19.29 12.95 -51.95
CA SER A 19 -19.79 13.10 -53.33
C SER A 19 -20.28 11.76 -53.93
N GLY A 20 -20.98 10.95 -53.15
CA GLY A 20 -21.64 9.71 -53.58
C GLY A 20 -22.70 9.34 -52.55
N THR A 21 -23.70 8.55 -52.94
CA THR A 21 -24.90 8.21 -52.15
C THR A 21 -24.66 7.35 -50.91
N GLY A 22 -23.64 7.67 -50.09
CA GLY A 22 -23.32 6.97 -48.83
C GLY A 22 -22.82 7.93 -47.77
N TRP A 23 -23.26 7.74 -46.52
CA TRP A 23 -22.72 8.41 -45.36
C TRP A 23 -21.48 7.67 -44.87
N ASN A 24 -20.32 8.30 -44.90
CA ASN A 24 -19.12 7.76 -44.26
C ASN A 24 -19.02 8.28 -42.80
N LEU A 25 -19.06 7.36 -41.85
CA LEU A 25 -18.72 7.64 -40.46
C LEU A 25 -17.23 7.96 -40.42
N LEU A 26 -16.87 9.22 -40.15
CA LEU A 26 -15.49 9.55 -39.80
C LEU A 26 -15.15 8.80 -38.51
N LYS A 27 -14.32 7.78 -38.59
CA LYS A 27 -13.72 7.15 -37.44
C LYS A 27 -12.85 8.21 -36.76
N GLY A 28 -13.46 8.96 -35.84
CA GLY A 28 -12.68 9.68 -34.83
C GLY A 28 -11.75 8.64 -34.19
N GLY A 29 -10.46 8.88 -34.24
CA GLY A 29 -9.48 7.98 -33.66
C GLY A 29 -9.81 7.74 -32.18
N MET A 30 -10.51 6.64 -31.89
CA MET A 30 -10.63 6.15 -30.52
C MET A 30 -9.21 5.76 -30.13
N SER A 31 -8.57 6.61 -29.35
CA SER A 31 -7.37 6.25 -28.60
C SER A 31 -7.74 4.97 -27.86
N SER A 32 -7.02 3.88 -28.11
CA SER A 32 -7.20 2.65 -27.34
C SER A 32 -7.10 3.00 -25.85
N PRO A 33 -8.02 2.52 -25.00
CA PRO A 33 -7.96 2.82 -23.58
C PRO A 33 -6.56 2.46 -23.05
N LYS A 34 -5.96 3.40 -22.33
CA LYS A 34 -4.63 3.19 -21.73
C LYS A 34 -4.68 1.94 -20.85
N PRO A 35 -3.70 1.03 -20.94
CA PRO A 35 -3.67 -0.15 -20.09
C PRO A 35 -3.58 0.28 -18.61
N PRO A 36 -4.05 -0.55 -17.67
CA PRO A 36 -3.86 -0.30 -16.25
C PRO A 36 -2.38 -0.14 -15.93
N GLU A 37 -2.05 0.82 -15.07
CA GLU A 37 -0.67 1.17 -14.76
C GLU A 37 -0.43 1.37 -13.25
N ILE A 38 0.80 1.20 -12.83
CA ILE A 38 1.26 1.51 -11.48
C ILE A 38 1.45 3.01 -11.36
N THR A 39 0.66 3.67 -10.51
CA THR A 39 0.76 5.12 -10.24
C THR A 39 1.54 5.44 -8.97
N GLY A 40 1.76 4.44 -8.12
CA GLY A 40 2.54 4.60 -6.89
C GLY A 40 3.12 3.29 -6.40
N ILE A 41 4.38 3.37 -5.96
CA ILE A 41 5.09 2.28 -5.30
C ILE A 41 5.48 2.77 -3.91
N TYR A 42 5.15 2.00 -2.88
CA TYR A 42 5.45 2.36 -1.49
C TYR A 42 5.96 1.15 -0.72
N ARG A 43 6.89 1.43 0.19
CA ARG A 43 7.34 0.47 1.21
C ARG A 43 7.17 1.06 2.60
N TYR A 44 7.20 0.21 3.60
CA TYR A 44 7.02 0.56 5.01
C TYR A 44 8.13 -0.11 5.81
N PRO A 45 9.34 0.45 5.91
CA PRO A 45 10.48 -0.23 6.52
C PRO A 45 10.20 -0.70 7.95
N VAL A 46 9.47 0.10 8.72
CA VAL A 46 9.03 -0.24 10.08
C VAL A 46 7.50 -0.41 10.12
N LYS A 47 7.04 -1.56 10.65
CA LYS A 47 5.61 -1.81 10.86
C LYS A 47 4.96 -0.68 11.67
N GLY A 48 3.82 -0.18 11.21
CA GLY A 48 3.07 0.88 11.90
C GLY A 48 3.50 2.31 11.56
N LEU A 49 4.72 2.54 11.06
CA LEU A 49 5.23 3.88 10.73
C LEU A 49 4.88 4.30 9.29
N THR A 50 5.29 5.51 8.90
CA THR A 50 4.93 6.13 7.62
C THR A 50 5.50 5.40 6.41
N PRO A 51 4.83 5.50 5.23
CA PRO A 51 5.34 4.94 3.98
C PRO A 51 6.51 5.75 3.42
N GLU A 52 7.33 5.07 2.62
CA GLU A 52 8.30 5.69 1.71
C GLU A 52 7.85 5.46 0.27
N ARG A 53 7.78 6.52 -0.51
CA ARG A 53 7.48 6.46 -1.93
C ARG A 53 8.74 6.12 -2.71
N LEU A 54 8.63 5.18 -3.65
CA LEU A 54 9.70 4.76 -4.54
C LEU A 54 9.34 5.09 -5.98
N ALA A 55 10.33 5.51 -6.78
CA ALA A 55 10.16 5.65 -8.23
C ALA A 55 10.11 4.28 -8.92
N GLY A 56 10.80 3.29 -8.36
CA GLY A 56 10.85 1.91 -8.81
C GLY A 56 11.49 1.03 -7.73
N THR A 57 11.41 -0.28 -7.92
CA THR A 57 12.03 -1.27 -7.02
C THR A 57 12.29 -2.58 -7.76
N ALA A 58 13.19 -3.39 -7.22
CA ALA A 58 13.37 -4.77 -7.65
C ALA A 58 12.47 -5.69 -6.82
N LEU A 59 11.84 -6.65 -7.49
CA LEU A 59 11.08 -7.73 -6.86
C LEU A 59 11.84 -9.05 -7.02
N SER A 60 11.82 -9.88 -5.98
CA SER A 60 12.44 -11.20 -5.97
C SER A 60 11.41 -12.28 -5.67
N PRO A 61 11.46 -13.46 -6.31
CA PRO A 61 10.52 -14.55 -6.09
C PRO A 61 10.42 -14.92 -4.61
N GLY A 62 9.20 -15.05 -4.11
CA GLY A 62 8.92 -15.39 -2.72
C GLY A 62 9.34 -14.34 -1.68
N GLN A 63 9.60 -13.08 -2.09
CA GLN A 63 9.96 -12.00 -1.18
C GLN A 63 8.93 -10.85 -1.22
N THR A 64 8.95 -10.00 -0.19
CA THR A 64 8.28 -8.69 -0.19
C THR A 64 9.13 -7.67 -0.97
N LEU A 65 8.67 -6.42 -1.06
CA LEU A 65 9.56 -5.33 -1.52
C LEU A 65 10.78 -5.23 -0.59
N VAL A 66 11.88 -4.75 -1.15
CA VAL A 66 13.13 -4.53 -0.38
C VAL A 66 12.83 -3.66 0.84
N SER A 67 13.26 -4.11 2.00
CA SER A 67 13.07 -3.49 3.32
C SER A 67 11.61 -3.27 3.76
N ASP A 68 10.61 -3.81 3.05
CA ASP A 68 9.21 -3.68 3.45
C ASP A 68 8.91 -4.48 4.72
N ARG A 69 8.48 -3.80 5.82
CA ARG A 69 8.23 -4.37 7.15
C ARG A 69 9.41 -5.21 7.68
N ARG A 70 10.65 -4.79 7.34
CA ARG A 70 11.88 -5.41 7.83
C ARG A 70 12.00 -5.30 9.35
N TYR A 71 11.45 -4.23 9.91
CA TYR A 71 11.45 -3.96 11.34
C TYR A 71 10.03 -3.82 11.88
N ALA A 72 9.89 -4.11 13.18
CA ALA A 72 8.71 -3.79 13.96
C ALA A 72 9.12 -3.26 15.33
N ILE A 73 8.23 -2.48 15.96
CA ILE A 73 8.43 -2.04 17.35
C ILE A 73 7.46 -2.84 18.22
N GLU A 74 8.03 -3.65 19.08
CA GLU A 74 7.31 -4.44 20.07
C GLU A 74 6.60 -3.51 21.08
N ASN A 75 5.40 -3.88 21.49
CA ASN A 75 4.60 -3.12 22.46
C ASN A 75 4.42 -3.93 23.75
N GLY A 76 5.51 -4.05 24.50
CA GLY A 76 5.67 -5.01 25.58
C GLY A 76 6.07 -6.40 25.07
N PRO A 77 6.57 -7.29 25.93
CA PRO A 77 7.14 -8.58 25.53
C PRO A 77 6.22 -9.41 24.65
N SER A 78 6.66 -9.75 23.44
CA SER A 78 5.91 -10.56 22.47
C SER A 78 6.34 -12.02 22.42
N GLY A 79 7.52 -12.33 22.96
CA GLY A 79 8.16 -13.64 22.83
C GLY A 79 8.78 -13.88 21.45
N PHE A 80 9.01 -12.83 20.64
CA PHE A 80 9.69 -12.96 19.36
C PHE A 80 11.15 -13.37 19.57
N ASP A 81 11.55 -14.47 18.93
CA ASP A 81 12.94 -14.94 18.90
C ASP A 81 13.54 -14.63 17.52
N PRO A 82 14.55 -13.75 17.43
CA PRO A 82 15.23 -13.45 16.17
C PRO A 82 15.99 -14.63 15.56
N ALA A 83 16.37 -15.63 16.38
CA ALA A 83 17.07 -16.84 15.90
C ALA A 83 16.09 -17.85 15.27
N GLU A 84 14.85 -17.88 15.74
CA GLU A 84 13.77 -18.71 15.20
C GLU A 84 12.54 -17.86 14.91
N PRO A 85 12.59 -16.95 13.92
CA PRO A 85 11.54 -15.97 13.68
C PRO A 85 10.25 -16.64 13.24
N LYS A 86 9.19 -16.45 14.02
CA LYS A 86 7.83 -16.89 13.72
C LYS A 86 6.94 -15.68 13.48
N TRP A 87 5.97 -15.84 12.58
CA TRP A 87 4.97 -14.82 12.40
C TRP A 87 4.16 -14.61 13.67
N LEU A 88 4.03 -13.36 14.09
CA LEU A 88 3.24 -12.94 15.24
C LEU A 88 2.11 -12.01 14.79
N ALA A 89 0.98 -12.12 15.48
CA ALA A 89 -0.17 -11.27 15.22
C ALA A 89 0.15 -9.79 15.56
N LYS A 90 -0.41 -8.87 14.77
CA LYS A 90 -0.15 -7.43 14.88
C LYS A 90 -0.35 -6.78 16.27
N PRO A 91 -1.20 -7.29 17.21
CA PRO A 91 -1.33 -6.69 18.53
C PRO A 91 -0.05 -6.70 19.41
N HIS A 92 0.94 -7.53 19.06
CA HIS A 92 2.24 -7.54 19.72
C HIS A 92 3.10 -6.31 19.42
N PHE A 93 2.76 -5.56 18.37
CA PHE A 93 3.55 -4.45 17.86
C PHE A 93 2.79 -3.13 18.00
N LEU A 94 3.51 -2.01 17.88
CA LEU A 94 2.92 -0.72 17.61
C LEU A 94 2.27 -0.76 16.23
N MET A 95 1.00 -0.31 16.14
CA MET A 95 0.21 -0.43 14.92
C MET A 95 -0.90 0.61 14.84
N LEU A 96 -1.15 1.19 13.67
CA LEU A 96 -2.17 2.24 13.46
C LEU A 96 -3.60 1.81 13.84
N GLN A 97 -3.91 0.51 13.84
CA GLN A 97 -5.24 0.04 14.25
C GLN A 97 -5.59 0.46 15.69
N ARG A 98 -4.60 0.60 16.56
CA ARG A 98 -4.74 0.98 17.97
C ARG A 98 -4.04 2.29 18.29
N ASP A 99 -2.91 2.54 17.64
CA ASP A 99 -1.94 3.56 18.01
C ASP A 99 -1.92 4.65 16.92
N GLU A 100 -3.04 5.40 16.75
CA GLU A 100 -3.20 6.45 15.72
C GLU A 100 -2.15 7.56 15.83
N TRP A 101 -1.64 7.80 17.02
CA TRP A 101 -0.56 8.74 17.29
C TRP A 101 0.76 8.42 16.58
N LEU A 102 0.87 7.26 15.94
CA LEU A 102 1.97 6.91 15.03
C LEU A 102 1.90 7.67 13.69
N ALA A 103 0.71 8.06 13.24
CA ALA A 103 0.51 8.62 11.90
C ALA A 103 1.29 9.94 11.67
N PRO A 104 1.40 10.89 12.63
CA PRO A 104 2.16 12.12 12.44
C PRO A 104 3.67 11.94 12.44
N LEU A 105 4.18 10.76 12.79
CA LEU A 105 5.61 10.48 12.79
C LEU A 105 6.11 10.27 11.35
N GLN A 106 6.75 11.28 10.78
CA GLN A 106 7.38 11.17 9.48
C GLN A 106 8.68 10.39 9.61
N THR A 107 8.82 9.27 8.88
CA THR A 107 10.00 8.43 8.95
C THR A 107 10.70 8.32 7.61
N HIS A 108 12.02 8.21 7.68
CA HIS A 108 12.88 7.89 6.55
C HIS A 108 13.90 6.81 6.97
N PHE A 109 14.02 5.77 6.15
CA PHE A 109 14.97 4.69 6.34
C PHE A 109 15.95 4.64 5.16
N ASP A 110 17.23 4.78 5.46
CA ASP A 110 18.31 4.66 4.49
C ASP A 110 18.81 3.21 4.41
N ASP A 111 18.67 2.58 3.24
CA ASP A 111 19.04 1.17 3.05
C ASP A 111 20.56 0.92 3.14
N ALA A 112 21.40 1.91 2.86
CA ALA A 112 22.84 1.74 2.85
C ALA A 112 23.45 1.82 4.26
N SER A 113 22.96 2.75 5.07
CA SER A 113 23.42 2.95 6.45
C SER A 113 22.53 2.29 7.50
N HIS A 114 21.37 1.72 7.10
CA HIS A 114 20.32 1.19 7.95
C HIS A 114 19.79 2.18 8.99
N VAL A 115 20.00 3.47 8.77
CA VAL A 115 19.58 4.53 9.69
C VAL A 115 18.10 4.84 9.49
N LEU A 116 17.33 4.69 10.56
CA LEU A 116 15.97 5.22 10.67
C LEU A 116 16.03 6.63 11.26
N THR A 117 15.44 7.60 10.56
CA THR A 117 15.21 8.96 11.06
C THR A 117 13.72 9.14 11.31
N ILE A 118 13.34 9.54 12.52
CA ILE A 118 11.96 9.90 12.89
C ILE A 118 11.88 11.40 13.05
N ARG A 119 10.96 12.04 12.33
CA ARG A 119 10.62 13.46 12.49
C ARG A 119 9.23 13.59 13.12
N HIS A 120 9.10 14.52 14.02
CA HIS A 120 7.83 14.91 14.60
C HIS A 120 7.70 16.43 14.52
N ASN A 121 6.63 16.94 13.93
CA ASN A 121 6.44 18.37 13.66
C ASN A 121 7.63 18.99 12.87
N GLY A 122 8.16 18.28 11.88
CA GLY A 122 9.26 18.72 11.03
C GLY A 122 10.66 18.65 11.67
N VAL A 123 10.77 18.38 12.96
CA VAL A 123 12.06 18.29 13.69
C VAL A 123 12.48 16.84 13.82
N VAL A 124 13.79 16.55 13.68
CA VAL A 124 14.32 15.21 13.98
C VAL A 124 14.15 14.94 15.47
N ALA A 125 13.32 13.96 15.78
CA ALA A 125 12.98 13.54 17.14
C ALA A 125 13.77 12.33 17.61
N ALA A 126 14.17 11.45 16.69
CA ALA A 126 15.06 10.32 16.96
C ALA A 126 15.77 9.88 15.66
N GLN A 127 16.95 9.30 15.82
CA GLN A 127 17.72 8.70 14.73
C GLN A 127 18.56 7.56 15.25
N GLY A 128 18.68 6.46 14.50
CA GLY A 128 19.52 5.34 14.89
C GLY A 128 19.70 4.33 13.76
N ASP A 129 20.89 3.74 13.70
CA ASP A 129 21.18 2.59 12.84
C ASP A 129 20.52 1.35 13.46
N LEU A 130 19.52 0.79 12.77
CA LEU A 130 18.73 -0.33 13.28
C LEU A 130 19.46 -1.69 13.27
N GLU A 131 20.63 -1.78 12.68
CA GLU A 131 21.50 -2.96 12.76
C GLU A 131 22.37 -2.95 14.03
N THR A 132 22.55 -1.79 14.68
CA THR A 132 23.30 -1.67 15.92
C THR A 132 22.40 -1.70 17.17
N ALA A 133 22.91 -2.15 18.28
CA ALA A 133 22.19 -2.13 19.57
C ALA A 133 21.94 -0.69 20.04
N GLU A 134 22.91 0.18 19.87
CA GLU A 134 22.86 1.59 20.26
C GLU A 134 21.81 2.35 19.43
N GLY A 135 21.77 2.13 18.11
CA GLY A 135 20.80 2.76 17.24
C GLY A 135 19.37 2.30 17.53
N ARG A 136 19.17 1.01 17.78
CA ARG A 136 17.85 0.50 18.22
C ARG A 136 17.43 1.10 19.57
N ALA A 137 18.36 1.16 20.53
CA ALA A 137 18.10 1.75 21.84
C ALA A 137 17.69 3.24 21.75
N ALA A 138 18.27 4.01 20.83
CA ALA A 138 17.87 5.40 20.59
C ALA A 138 16.41 5.52 20.12
N ILE A 139 15.96 4.65 19.22
CA ILE A 139 14.57 4.60 18.75
C ILE A 139 13.63 4.12 19.87
N GLU A 140 14.01 3.09 20.61
CA GLU A 140 13.25 2.57 21.76
C GLU A 140 13.07 3.63 22.86
N GLN A 141 14.12 4.38 23.14
CA GLN A 141 14.09 5.49 24.10
C GLN A 141 13.12 6.59 23.68
N PHE A 142 13.10 6.95 22.40
CA PHE A 142 12.14 7.91 21.87
C PHE A 142 10.70 7.49 22.16
N PHE A 143 10.32 6.24 21.83
CA PHE A 143 8.98 5.74 22.09
C PHE A 143 8.67 5.63 23.59
N SER A 144 9.63 5.16 24.39
CA SER A 144 9.48 5.04 25.84
C SER A 144 9.20 6.37 26.52
N VAL A 145 9.91 7.43 26.12
CA VAL A 145 9.77 8.76 26.73
C VAL A 145 8.55 9.50 26.18
N ARG A 146 8.42 9.53 24.85
CA ARG A 146 7.39 10.38 24.21
C ARG A 146 5.98 9.82 24.35
N PHE A 147 5.85 8.49 24.45
CA PHE A 147 4.56 7.79 24.46
C PHE A 147 4.37 6.88 25.67
N ALA A 148 5.03 7.17 26.78
CA ALA A 148 5.03 6.37 28.02
C ALA A 148 3.62 5.96 28.49
N GLY A 149 2.63 6.88 28.39
CA GLY A 149 1.24 6.60 28.78
C GLY A 149 0.39 5.88 27.72
N GLN A 150 0.95 5.58 26.54
CA GLN A 150 0.22 5.03 25.39
C GLN A 150 0.69 3.65 24.98
N ILE A 151 1.90 3.27 25.38
CA ILE A 151 2.48 1.95 25.13
C ILE A 151 2.17 1.00 26.30
N LYS A 152 2.05 -0.30 25.99
CA LYS A 152 1.69 -1.33 26.99
C LYS A 152 2.88 -1.79 27.84
N GLY A 153 4.09 -1.57 27.36
CA GLY A 153 5.32 -1.98 28.03
C GLY A 153 6.54 -1.45 27.28
N PRO A 154 7.77 -1.78 27.73
CA PRO A 154 8.98 -1.30 27.09
C PRO A 154 8.96 -1.62 25.58
N PRO A 155 9.11 -0.63 24.69
CA PRO A 155 9.22 -0.88 23.27
C PRO A 155 10.56 -1.51 22.95
N LYS A 156 10.59 -2.41 21.97
CA LYS A 156 11.82 -3.03 21.48
C LYS A 156 11.77 -3.08 19.96
N VAL A 157 12.82 -2.63 19.30
CA VAL A 157 12.95 -2.75 17.84
C VAL A 157 13.35 -4.18 17.51
N LEU A 158 12.50 -4.85 16.76
CA LEU A 158 12.68 -6.24 16.35
C LEU A 158 13.10 -6.29 14.88
N THR A 159 14.02 -7.19 14.58
CA THR A 159 14.47 -7.56 13.25
C THR A 159 14.96 -8.99 13.24
N SER A 160 14.88 -9.65 12.09
CA SER A 160 15.56 -10.93 11.84
C SER A 160 15.85 -11.05 10.36
N PRO A 161 17.01 -11.59 9.96
CA PRO A 161 17.36 -11.77 8.57
C PRO A 161 16.29 -12.56 7.79
N GLY A 162 15.84 -11.99 6.67
CA GLY A 162 14.83 -12.62 5.82
C GLY A 162 13.41 -12.67 6.40
N HIS A 163 13.15 -12.20 7.61
CA HIS A 163 11.81 -12.10 8.18
C HIS A 163 11.11 -10.79 7.74
N SER A 164 9.79 -10.82 7.61
CA SER A 164 8.97 -9.62 7.39
C SER A 164 7.84 -9.59 8.42
N PHE A 165 7.69 -8.46 9.11
CA PHE A 165 6.63 -8.21 10.08
C PHE A 165 5.31 -7.81 9.42
N SER A 166 4.99 -8.40 8.26
CA SER A 166 3.73 -8.21 7.55
C SER A 166 2.52 -8.66 8.38
N ASP A 167 1.32 -8.19 7.98
CA ASP A 167 0.05 -8.59 8.62
C ASP A 167 -0.36 -10.03 8.27
N VAL A 168 0.33 -10.66 7.31
CA VAL A 168 0.16 -12.06 6.92
C VAL A 168 1.49 -12.80 6.96
N ALA A 169 1.47 -14.10 7.23
CA ALA A 169 2.68 -14.91 7.33
C ALA A 169 3.39 -15.09 5.97
N ARG A 170 2.61 -15.07 4.87
CA ARG A 170 3.16 -15.17 3.51
C ARG A 170 3.84 -13.87 3.12
N LYS A 171 4.95 -13.96 2.39
CA LYS A 171 5.62 -12.81 1.80
C LYS A 171 4.90 -12.41 0.52
N VAL A 172 4.25 -11.29 0.55
CA VAL A 172 3.37 -10.81 -0.53
C VAL A 172 3.59 -9.33 -0.80
N VAL A 173 3.19 -8.92 -2.00
CA VAL A 173 3.02 -7.53 -2.41
C VAL A 173 1.55 -7.18 -2.32
N SER A 174 1.21 -6.08 -1.66
CA SER A 174 -0.16 -5.58 -1.55
C SER A 174 -0.47 -4.58 -2.65
N ILE A 175 -1.62 -4.74 -3.31
CA ILE A 175 -2.04 -3.94 -4.46
C ILE A 175 -3.40 -3.31 -4.19
N ILE A 176 -3.52 -2.01 -4.43
CA ILE A 176 -4.77 -1.24 -4.34
C ILE A 176 -5.17 -0.72 -5.71
N ASN A 177 -6.43 -0.93 -6.06
CA ASN A 177 -7.10 -0.31 -7.20
C ASN A 177 -7.66 1.06 -6.77
N LEU A 178 -7.19 2.13 -7.40
CA LEU A 178 -7.62 3.49 -7.06
C LEU A 178 -9.10 3.75 -7.41
N ALA A 179 -9.65 3.07 -8.41
CA ALA A 179 -11.09 3.15 -8.68
C ALA A 179 -11.93 2.56 -7.53
N SER A 180 -11.44 1.50 -6.86
CA SER A 180 -12.09 0.95 -5.65
C SER A 180 -12.01 1.94 -4.47
N VAL A 181 -10.90 2.68 -4.35
CA VAL A 181 -10.79 3.75 -3.34
C VAL A 181 -11.83 4.85 -3.60
N ARG A 182 -11.98 5.30 -4.85
CA ARG A 182 -13.03 6.28 -5.22
C ARG A 182 -14.45 5.75 -4.99
N ALA A 183 -14.67 4.45 -5.20
CA ALA A 183 -15.97 3.85 -4.86
C ALA A 183 -16.22 3.89 -3.34
N ILE A 184 -15.19 3.73 -2.51
CA ILE A 184 -15.29 3.89 -1.05
C ILE A 184 -15.57 5.35 -0.69
N GLU A 185 -14.95 6.34 -1.33
CA GLU A 185 -15.27 7.77 -1.14
C GLU A 185 -16.76 8.03 -1.32
N ASN A 186 -17.34 7.50 -2.41
CA ASN A 186 -18.78 7.61 -2.65
C ASN A 186 -19.64 6.91 -1.58
N MET A 187 -19.13 5.82 -0.97
CA MET A 187 -19.85 5.11 0.11
C MET A 187 -19.84 5.85 1.43
N VAL A 188 -18.73 6.51 1.76
CA VAL A 188 -18.56 7.24 3.03
C VAL A 188 -18.94 8.71 2.93
N GLY A 189 -19.05 9.26 1.72
CA GLY A 189 -19.40 10.65 1.46
C GLY A 189 -18.29 11.66 1.75
N HIS A 190 -17.05 11.19 1.88
CA HIS A 190 -15.88 12.01 2.21
C HIS A 190 -14.67 11.55 1.40
N PRO A 191 -13.68 12.42 1.10
CA PRO A 191 -12.43 12.03 0.49
C PRO A 191 -11.71 10.95 1.28
N VAL A 192 -11.14 9.97 0.58
CA VAL A 192 -10.39 8.85 1.19
C VAL A 192 -8.96 8.86 0.69
N HIS A 193 -8.03 9.29 1.54
CA HIS A 193 -6.63 9.29 1.19
C HIS A 193 -6.13 7.87 0.91
N PRO A 194 -5.59 7.54 -0.30
CA PRO A 194 -5.23 6.18 -0.66
C PRO A 194 -4.22 5.52 0.30
N LEU A 195 -3.30 6.27 0.90
CA LEU A 195 -2.30 5.74 1.84
C LEU A 195 -2.90 5.19 3.15
N ARG A 196 -4.18 5.41 3.44
CA ARG A 196 -4.90 4.74 4.54
C ARG A 196 -4.85 3.21 4.40
N PHE A 197 -4.80 2.71 3.16
CA PHE A 197 -4.76 1.26 2.85
C PHE A 197 -3.36 0.65 2.98
N ARG A 198 -2.30 1.45 3.08
CA ARG A 198 -0.92 1.03 3.35
C ARG A 198 -0.45 -0.08 2.41
N ALA A 199 -0.76 0.03 1.14
CA ALA A 199 -0.36 -0.92 0.11
C ALA A 199 1.03 -0.61 -0.47
N ASN A 200 1.60 -1.61 -1.16
CA ASN A 200 2.86 -1.46 -1.85
C ASN A 200 2.68 -0.87 -3.25
N LEU A 201 1.67 -1.34 -4.00
CA LEU A 201 1.37 -0.84 -5.35
C LEU A 201 -0.02 -0.20 -5.39
N TYR A 202 -0.10 0.95 -6.03
CA TYR A 202 -1.35 1.64 -6.33
C TYR A 202 -1.53 1.66 -7.84
N VAL A 203 -2.67 1.15 -8.31
CA VAL A 203 -2.96 0.93 -9.72
C VAL A 203 -4.14 1.78 -10.16
N GLU A 204 -4.00 2.43 -11.32
CA GLU A 204 -5.06 3.15 -12.02
C GLU A 204 -5.40 2.42 -13.32
N GLY A 205 -6.64 2.57 -13.80
CA GLY A 205 -7.11 2.02 -15.08
C GLY A 205 -7.96 0.77 -14.97
N TRP A 206 -8.03 0.10 -13.82
CA TRP A 206 -9.02 -0.95 -13.58
C TRP A 206 -10.39 -0.36 -13.20
N PRO A 207 -11.52 -0.96 -13.60
CA PRO A 207 -12.82 -0.68 -12.99
C PRO A 207 -12.80 -0.93 -11.48
N ALA A 208 -13.67 -0.25 -10.72
CA ALA A 208 -13.80 -0.50 -9.29
C ALA A 208 -14.09 -1.98 -9.00
N TRP A 209 -13.40 -2.55 -8.03
CA TRP A 209 -13.50 -3.94 -7.56
C TRP A 209 -13.00 -5.01 -8.53
N HIS A 210 -12.53 -4.63 -9.72
CA HIS A 210 -11.97 -5.57 -10.71
C HIS A 210 -10.80 -6.38 -10.15
N GLU A 211 -10.03 -5.83 -9.19
CA GLU A 211 -8.97 -6.57 -8.53
C GLU A 211 -9.44 -7.88 -7.88
N PHE A 212 -10.73 -8.02 -7.58
CA PHE A 212 -11.29 -9.25 -7.00
C PHE A 212 -11.49 -10.37 -8.02
N ASP A 213 -11.67 -10.01 -9.29
CA ASP A 213 -11.79 -10.96 -10.41
C ASP A 213 -10.42 -11.53 -10.80
N LEU A 214 -9.34 -10.94 -10.27
CA LEU A 214 -7.97 -11.35 -10.52
C LEU A 214 -7.48 -12.43 -9.53
N LEU A 215 -8.33 -12.88 -8.59
CA LEU A 215 -7.96 -13.95 -7.66
C LEU A 215 -7.53 -15.20 -8.45
N ASP A 216 -6.44 -15.82 -8.00
CA ASP A 216 -5.80 -16.98 -8.66
C ASP A 216 -5.29 -16.70 -10.11
N ARG A 217 -5.25 -15.43 -10.54
CA ARG A 217 -4.64 -15.03 -11.82
C ARG A 217 -3.19 -14.59 -11.60
N THR A 218 -2.43 -14.60 -12.68
CA THR A 218 -1.09 -14.03 -12.75
C THR A 218 -1.16 -12.63 -13.34
N LEU A 219 -0.50 -11.67 -12.69
CA LEU A 219 -0.32 -10.32 -13.20
C LEU A 219 1.08 -10.19 -13.78
N ALA A 220 1.19 -9.63 -14.98
CA ALA A 220 2.44 -9.31 -15.66
C ALA A 220 2.75 -7.81 -15.53
N ILE A 221 3.97 -7.48 -15.11
CA ILE A 221 4.55 -6.13 -15.12
C ILE A 221 5.90 -6.26 -15.83
N GLY A 222 5.94 -6.01 -17.14
CA GLY A 222 7.10 -6.36 -17.95
C GLY A 222 7.47 -7.85 -17.81
N ALA A 223 8.70 -8.13 -17.35
CA ALA A 223 9.17 -9.50 -17.08
C ALA A 223 8.68 -10.06 -15.73
N VAL A 224 8.25 -9.22 -14.80
CA VAL A 224 7.80 -9.63 -13.46
C VAL A 224 6.46 -10.34 -13.54
N ARG A 225 6.29 -11.39 -12.71
CA ARG A 225 5.04 -12.12 -12.54
C ARG A 225 4.63 -12.14 -11.08
N LEU A 226 3.37 -11.78 -10.83
CA LEU A 226 2.74 -11.74 -9.52
C LEU A 226 1.51 -12.65 -9.52
N LYS A 227 1.51 -13.71 -8.71
CA LYS A 227 0.34 -14.58 -8.51
C LYS A 227 -0.57 -13.96 -7.46
N VAL A 228 -1.78 -13.59 -7.83
CA VAL A 228 -2.79 -13.08 -6.88
C VAL A 228 -3.27 -14.24 -5.99
N VAL A 229 -3.18 -14.06 -4.68
CA VAL A 229 -3.42 -15.17 -3.72
C VAL A 229 -4.56 -14.90 -2.76
N LYS A 230 -4.93 -13.63 -2.52
CA LYS A 230 -5.96 -13.31 -1.53
C LYS A 230 -6.46 -11.88 -1.65
N ARG A 231 -7.74 -11.64 -1.32
CA ARG A 231 -8.28 -10.30 -1.03
C ARG A 231 -7.79 -9.80 0.32
N ILE A 232 -7.73 -8.49 0.50
CA ILE A 232 -7.25 -7.88 1.75
C ILE A 232 -8.45 -7.40 2.57
N VAL A 233 -8.73 -8.09 3.66
CA VAL A 233 -9.71 -7.64 4.67
C VAL A 233 -9.17 -6.40 5.38
N ARG A 234 -9.94 -5.33 5.44
CA ARG A 234 -9.53 -4.07 6.07
C ARG A 234 -9.95 -4.03 7.54
N CYS A 235 -9.02 -3.55 8.36
CA CYS A 235 -9.22 -3.30 9.78
C CYS A 235 -9.33 -1.80 10.06
N ALA A 236 -9.62 -1.41 11.29
CA ALA A 236 -9.79 -0.01 11.70
C ALA A 236 -8.53 0.88 11.50
N ALA A 237 -7.39 0.34 11.07
CA ALA A 237 -6.23 1.16 10.69
C ALA A 237 -6.55 2.09 9.51
N VAL A 238 -7.42 1.68 8.56
CA VAL A 238 -7.81 2.52 7.42
C VAL A 238 -8.70 3.71 7.80
N ASN A 239 -9.21 3.73 9.03
CA ASN A 239 -10.00 4.84 9.55
C ASN A 239 -9.13 6.02 10.00
N VAL A 240 -7.82 5.79 10.17
CA VAL A 240 -6.86 6.83 10.58
C VAL A 240 -6.44 7.63 9.37
N ASP A 241 -6.59 8.94 9.44
CA ASP A 241 -6.05 9.84 8.45
C ASP A 241 -4.52 9.90 8.58
N PRO A 242 -3.76 9.68 7.48
CA PRO A 242 -2.30 9.63 7.55
C PRO A 242 -1.64 10.99 7.86
N ASP A 243 -2.35 12.10 7.62
CA ASP A 243 -1.82 13.45 7.81
C ASP A 243 -2.20 14.03 9.18
N THR A 244 -3.45 13.80 9.64
CA THR A 244 -3.98 14.37 10.88
C THR A 244 -3.97 13.42 12.07
N ALA A 245 -3.80 12.11 11.84
CA ALA A 245 -3.95 11.04 12.83
C ALA A 245 -5.38 10.88 13.40
N GLU A 246 -6.34 11.56 12.85
CA GLU A 246 -7.74 11.44 13.30
C GLU A 246 -8.38 10.16 12.76
N ARG A 247 -9.28 9.59 13.56
CA ARG A 247 -10.17 8.49 13.12
C ARG A 247 -11.48 9.12 12.61
N ASP A 248 -11.40 9.72 11.45
CA ASP A 248 -12.47 10.54 10.84
C ASP A 248 -13.45 9.70 10.01
N LEU A 249 -13.10 8.45 9.64
CA LEU A 249 -13.90 7.58 8.79
C LEU A 249 -14.19 6.23 9.46
N SER A 250 -15.18 5.52 8.90
CA SER A 250 -15.56 4.14 9.31
C SER A 250 -15.62 3.22 8.09
N ILE A 251 -14.48 3.12 7.38
CA ILE A 251 -14.37 2.41 6.08
C ILE A 251 -14.77 0.93 6.16
N PRO A 252 -14.24 0.09 7.10
CA PRO A 252 -14.62 -1.32 7.16
C PRO A 252 -16.12 -1.52 7.39
N GLN A 253 -16.75 -0.68 8.20
CA GLN A 253 -18.20 -0.73 8.46
C GLN A 253 -19.00 -0.29 7.23
N ALA A 254 -18.53 0.70 6.47
CA ALA A 254 -19.17 1.12 5.23
C ALA A 254 -19.12 0.00 4.17
N LEU A 255 -17.95 -0.62 3.99
CA LEU A 255 -17.78 -1.78 3.11
C LEU A 255 -18.70 -2.94 3.52
N GLN A 256 -18.71 -3.30 4.81
CA GLN A 256 -19.55 -4.37 5.33
C GLN A 256 -21.04 -4.12 5.07
N ARG A 257 -21.51 -2.90 5.26
CA ARG A 257 -22.92 -2.53 5.03
C ARG A 257 -23.31 -2.53 3.56
N ARG A 258 -22.40 -2.11 2.66
CA ARG A 258 -22.70 -1.91 1.23
C ARG A 258 -22.39 -3.14 0.38
N LEU A 259 -21.37 -3.91 0.74
CA LEU A 259 -20.83 -5.03 -0.06
C LEU A 259 -20.88 -6.38 0.66
N SER A 260 -21.32 -6.43 1.94
CA SER A 260 -21.33 -7.63 2.78
C SER A 260 -19.93 -8.22 3.08
N HIS A 261 -18.87 -7.45 2.86
CA HIS A 261 -17.49 -7.76 3.23
C HIS A 261 -16.72 -6.47 3.56
N ALA A 262 -15.54 -6.60 4.15
CA ALA A 262 -14.65 -5.48 4.45
C ALA A 262 -13.38 -5.50 3.58
N ASP A 263 -13.42 -6.10 2.39
CA ASP A 263 -12.26 -6.25 1.52
C ASP A 263 -12.02 -5.02 0.65
N CYS A 264 -10.75 -4.68 0.44
CA CYS A 264 -10.29 -3.72 -0.57
C CYS A 264 -8.84 -4.03 -0.93
N GLY A 265 -8.54 -4.22 -2.21
CA GLY A 265 -7.24 -4.63 -2.73
C GLY A 265 -6.93 -6.12 -2.57
N ILE A 266 -5.78 -6.50 -3.06
CA ILE A 266 -5.32 -7.89 -3.17
C ILE A 266 -3.87 -8.05 -2.70
N TYR A 267 -3.53 -9.25 -2.25
CA TYR A 267 -2.18 -9.72 -2.05
C TYR A 267 -1.74 -10.57 -3.23
N ALA A 268 -0.51 -10.38 -3.68
CA ALA A 268 0.10 -11.17 -4.73
C ALA A 268 1.51 -11.63 -4.34
N GLU A 269 1.87 -12.85 -4.69
CA GLU A 269 3.20 -13.42 -4.53
C GLU A 269 4.04 -13.15 -5.76
N VAL A 270 5.28 -12.76 -5.58
CA VAL A 270 6.25 -12.67 -6.68
C VAL A 270 6.66 -14.07 -7.10
N THR A 271 6.32 -14.47 -8.33
CA THR A 271 6.71 -15.76 -8.92
C THR A 271 7.88 -15.62 -9.88
N THR A 272 7.97 -14.48 -10.57
CA THR A 272 9.14 -14.12 -11.41
C THR A 272 9.60 -12.73 -11.02
N GLY A 273 10.88 -12.59 -10.68
CA GLY A 273 11.49 -11.34 -10.25
C GLY A 273 11.87 -10.42 -11.40
N GLY A 274 12.23 -9.20 -11.05
CA GLY A 274 12.68 -8.15 -11.98
C GLY A 274 12.43 -6.76 -11.43
N GLY A 275 12.81 -5.73 -12.20
CA GLY A 275 12.52 -4.33 -11.88
C GLY A 275 11.10 -3.95 -12.25
N ILE A 276 10.49 -3.09 -11.42
CA ILE A 276 9.24 -2.39 -11.70
C ILE A 276 9.38 -0.91 -11.38
N ALA A 277 8.64 -0.07 -12.10
CA ALA A 277 8.65 1.38 -11.92
C ALA A 277 7.22 1.97 -11.94
N VAL A 278 7.07 3.17 -11.41
CA VAL A 278 5.86 3.97 -11.61
C VAL A 278 5.69 4.26 -13.10
N GLY A 279 4.50 4.03 -13.63
CA GLY A 279 4.14 4.11 -15.05
C GLY A 279 4.15 2.77 -15.77
N ASP A 280 4.68 1.70 -15.17
CA ASP A 280 4.63 0.38 -15.77
C ASP A 280 3.18 -0.14 -15.87
N ALA A 281 2.87 -0.75 -17.03
CA ALA A 281 1.59 -1.43 -17.23
C ALA A 281 1.52 -2.69 -16.35
N ILE A 282 0.32 -2.96 -15.82
CA ILE A 282 0.02 -4.16 -15.04
C ILE A 282 -1.16 -4.91 -15.68
N LEU A 283 -0.91 -6.07 -16.26
CA LEU A 283 -1.86 -6.81 -17.08
C LEU A 283 -2.15 -8.18 -16.46
N ALA A 284 -3.40 -8.62 -16.50
CA ALA A 284 -3.71 -10.00 -16.16
C ALA A 284 -3.33 -10.91 -17.33
N GLU A 285 -2.58 -11.99 -17.07
CA GLU A 285 -2.34 -13.03 -18.08
C GLU A 285 -3.63 -13.81 -18.32
N GLU A 286 -3.84 -14.21 -19.57
CA GLU A 286 -4.93 -15.13 -19.89
C GLU A 286 -4.70 -16.46 -19.17
N ALA A 287 -5.80 -17.07 -18.70
CA ALA A 287 -5.70 -18.43 -18.14
C ALA A 287 -5.26 -19.38 -19.27
N GLU A 288 -4.14 -20.08 -19.10
CA GLU A 288 -3.86 -21.21 -19.98
C GLU A 288 -5.03 -22.19 -19.90
N LEU A 289 -5.74 -22.34 -21.03
CA LEU A 289 -6.74 -23.39 -21.18
C LEU A 289 -5.97 -24.75 -21.20
N LEU A 290 -5.97 -25.46 -20.09
CA LEU A 290 -5.50 -26.85 -20.01
C LEU A 290 -6.47 -27.78 -20.72
#